data_63e1a0b6227518321498eac237654644
#
_entry.id   63e1a0b6227518321498eac237654644
#
_cell.length_a   1.000
_cell.length_b   1.000
_cell.length_c   1.000
_cell.angle_alpha   90.00
_cell.angle_beta   90.00
_cell.angle_gamma   90.00
#
_symmetry.space_group_name_H-M   'P 1'
#
loop_
_entity.id
_entity.type
_entity.pdbx_description
1 polymer ?
#
loop_
_entity_poly.entity_id
_entity_poly.type
_entity_poly.pdbx_seq_one_letter_code
_entity_poly.pdbx_strand_id
1 'polypeptide(L)'
;MDWNVIAQYLPLYKKAAWLTLRLGLAGIVIAIVVGLVCALVQYYKVPVLRRIAGAYIELSRNTPLLVQLFFIYYGLPKIGIKTNAEICGIAGLAFLGGSYMAEAFRSGLESIEPIQTESAMSLGMDHTQTMRYIILPQAMSISVPAFVANVIFLLKETSVFSAISLMDLMFTAKDLIGLYYKTTECLFLLVVFYLLILLPVSLLGSWLERRLRYAGFGA
;
A
#
# COMPACT_ATOMS: atom_id res chain seq x y z
N MET A 1 -15.14 -8.49 -30.75
CA MET A 1 -15.06 -7.34 -29.86
C MET A 1 -15.97 -6.24 -30.38
N ASP A 2 -16.93 -5.82 -29.58
CA ASP A 2 -17.93 -4.83 -29.98
C ASP A 2 -17.60 -3.46 -29.40
N TRP A 3 -17.25 -2.51 -30.27
CA TRP A 3 -16.85 -1.16 -29.86
C TRP A 3 -18.02 -0.33 -29.30
N ASN A 4 -19.26 -0.63 -29.69
CA ASN A 4 -20.45 0.04 -29.17
C ASN A 4 -20.64 -0.35 -27.69
N VAL A 5 -20.44 -1.61 -27.35
CA VAL A 5 -20.51 -2.12 -25.98
C VAL A 5 -19.41 -1.47 -25.11
N ILE A 6 -18.18 -1.35 -25.65
CA ILE A 6 -17.08 -0.67 -24.93
C ILE A 6 -17.44 0.79 -24.66
N ALA A 7 -17.95 1.52 -25.65
CA ALA A 7 -18.35 2.90 -25.48
C ALA A 7 -19.48 3.06 -24.44
N GLN A 8 -20.45 2.14 -24.44
CA GLN A 8 -21.55 2.12 -23.48
C GLN A 8 -21.09 1.90 -22.04
N TYR A 9 -20.08 1.02 -21.80
CA TYR A 9 -19.61 0.68 -20.45
C TYR A 9 -18.52 1.61 -19.93
N LEU A 10 -17.89 2.40 -20.80
CA LEU A 10 -16.81 3.31 -20.46
C LEU A 10 -17.13 4.27 -19.28
N PRO A 11 -18.34 4.90 -19.19
CA PRO A 11 -18.69 5.75 -18.05
C PRO A 11 -18.71 4.99 -16.71
N LEU A 12 -19.17 3.74 -16.70
CA LEU A 12 -19.21 2.89 -15.50
C LEU A 12 -17.79 2.58 -15.01
N TYR A 13 -16.90 2.20 -15.94
CA TYR A 13 -15.49 1.95 -15.61
C TYR A 13 -14.75 3.20 -15.14
N LYS A 14 -15.05 4.39 -15.69
CA LYS A 14 -14.49 5.66 -15.18
C LYS A 14 -14.89 5.92 -13.73
N LYS A 15 -16.17 5.71 -13.39
CA LYS A 15 -16.67 5.86 -12.00
C LYS A 15 -16.02 4.84 -11.05
N ALA A 16 -15.94 3.59 -11.48
CA ALA A 16 -15.30 2.52 -10.72
C ALA A 16 -13.80 2.77 -10.51
N ALA A 17 -13.10 3.21 -11.56
CA ALA A 17 -11.67 3.57 -11.48
C ALA A 17 -11.40 4.69 -10.48
N TRP A 18 -12.25 5.72 -10.47
CA TRP A 18 -12.16 6.79 -9.49
C TRP A 18 -12.36 6.29 -8.07
N LEU A 19 -13.34 5.40 -7.83
CA LEU A 19 -13.55 4.80 -6.52
C LEU A 19 -12.35 3.95 -6.09
N THR A 20 -11.86 3.07 -6.98
CA THR A 20 -10.67 2.25 -6.76
C THR A 20 -9.46 3.10 -6.37
N LEU A 21 -9.20 4.17 -7.13
CA LEU A 21 -8.06 5.06 -6.89
C LEU A 21 -8.21 5.83 -5.55
N ARG A 22 -9.40 6.39 -5.29
CA ARG A 22 -9.67 7.15 -4.06
C ARG A 22 -9.49 6.29 -2.81
N LEU A 23 -10.09 5.09 -2.78
CA LEU A 23 -10.00 4.20 -1.63
C LEU A 23 -8.60 3.60 -1.49
N GLY A 24 -7.98 3.22 -2.61
CA GLY A 24 -6.61 2.72 -2.64
C GLY A 24 -5.61 3.73 -2.09
N LEU A 25 -5.66 4.98 -2.56
CA LEU A 25 -4.78 6.05 -2.06
C LEU A 25 -5.02 6.35 -0.58
N ALA A 26 -6.29 6.42 -0.14
CA ALA A 26 -6.60 6.63 1.28
C ALA A 26 -6.02 5.52 2.17
N GLY A 27 -6.21 4.26 1.79
CA GLY A 27 -5.63 3.11 2.51
C GLY A 27 -4.11 3.13 2.52
N ILE A 28 -3.47 3.45 1.38
CA ILE A 28 -2.01 3.53 1.26
C ILE A 28 -1.44 4.64 2.14
N VAL A 29 -2.04 5.83 2.17
CA VAL A 29 -1.56 6.93 3.04
C VAL A 29 -1.59 6.52 4.51
N ILE A 30 -2.68 5.88 4.96
CA ILE A 30 -2.76 5.37 6.33
C ILE A 30 -1.74 4.25 6.55
N ALA A 31 -1.56 3.34 5.59
CA ALA A 31 -0.56 2.27 5.66
C ALA A 31 0.87 2.81 5.85
N ILE A 32 1.22 3.88 5.13
CA ILE A 32 2.52 4.56 5.27
C ILE A 32 2.73 5.06 6.70
N VAL A 33 1.72 5.74 7.26
CA VAL A 33 1.81 6.28 8.62
C VAL A 33 1.94 5.15 9.65
N VAL A 34 1.09 4.13 9.55
CA VAL A 34 1.12 2.96 10.44
C VAL A 34 2.46 2.22 10.32
N GLY A 35 2.93 2.01 9.09
CA GLY A 35 4.20 1.35 8.83
C GLY A 35 5.40 2.11 9.41
N LEU A 36 5.42 3.42 9.25
CA LEU A 36 6.47 4.26 9.82
C LEU A 36 6.50 4.18 11.36
N VAL A 37 5.33 4.29 12.00
CA VAL A 37 5.22 4.16 13.46
C VAL A 37 5.73 2.81 13.93
N CYS A 38 5.30 1.72 13.29
CA CYS A 38 5.74 0.36 13.64
C CYS A 38 7.26 0.18 13.45
N ALA A 39 7.82 0.68 12.35
CA ALA A 39 9.25 0.62 12.08
C ALA A 39 10.07 1.38 13.15
N LEU A 40 9.65 2.59 13.51
CA LEU A 40 10.31 3.37 14.56
C LEU A 40 10.23 2.69 15.93
N VAL A 41 9.06 2.15 16.29
CA VAL A 41 8.88 1.39 17.54
C VAL A 41 9.83 0.18 17.59
N GLN A 42 10.00 -0.53 16.48
CA GLN A 42 10.92 -1.68 16.41
C GLN A 42 12.39 -1.24 16.43
N TYR A 43 12.75 -0.19 15.71
CA TYR A 43 14.10 0.34 15.62
C TYR A 43 14.60 0.83 16.99
N TYR A 44 13.79 1.63 17.68
CA TYR A 44 14.13 2.13 19.04
C TYR A 44 13.91 1.10 20.14
N LYS A 45 13.49 -0.13 19.79
CA LYS A 45 13.28 -1.25 20.72
C LYS A 45 12.38 -0.88 21.90
N VAL A 46 11.32 -0.07 21.66
CA VAL A 46 10.42 0.40 22.72
C VAL A 46 9.79 -0.80 23.43
N PRO A 47 9.99 -0.96 24.76
CA PRO A 47 9.47 -2.11 25.49
C PRO A 47 7.95 -2.26 25.32
N VAL A 48 7.45 -3.49 25.30
CA VAL A 48 6.03 -3.84 25.08
C VAL A 48 5.54 -3.50 23.67
N LEU A 49 5.63 -2.24 23.21
CA LEU A 49 5.17 -1.80 21.88
C LEU A 49 5.88 -2.55 20.75
N ARG A 50 7.16 -2.87 20.88
CA ARG A 50 7.90 -3.69 19.93
C ARG A 50 7.27 -5.07 19.74
N ARG A 51 6.82 -5.70 20.85
CA ARG A 51 6.15 -7.02 20.78
C ARG A 51 4.78 -6.93 20.10
N ILE A 52 4.02 -5.89 20.43
CA ILE A 52 2.70 -5.62 19.81
C ILE A 52 2.86 -5.36 18.31
N ALA A 53 3.78 -4.49 17.93
CA ALA A 53 4.07 -4.20 16.52
C ALA A 53 4.55 -5.45 15.77
N GLY A 54 5.41 -6.27 16.38
CA GLY A 54 5.84 -7.54 15.80
C GLY A 54 4.67 -8.50 15.58
N ALA A 55 3.83 -8.72 16.59
CA ALA A 55 2.65 -9.56 16.47
C ALA A 55 1.67 -9.06 15.40
N TYR A 56 1.46 -7.75 15.31
CA TYR A 56 0.65 -7.12 14.26
C TYR A 56 1.23 -7.41 12.86
N ILE A 57 2.52 -7.19 12.66
CA ILE A 57 3.19 -7.39 11.38
C ILE A 57 3.09 -8.86 10.95
N GLU A 58 3.39 -9.78 11.84
CA GLU A 58 3.28 -11.23 11.58
C GLU A 58 1.85 -11.64 11.25
N LEU A 59 0.86 -11.21 12.04
CA LEU A 59 -0.55 -11.53 11.81
C LEU A 59 -1.02 -10.98 10.46
N SER A 60 -0.71 -9.72 10.19
CA SER A 60 -1.19 -9.02 8.99
C SER A 60 -0.60 -9.61 7.72
N ARG A 61 0.72 -9.86 7.67
CA ARG A 61 1.41 -10.39 6.49
C ARG A 61 1.07 -11.85 6.18
N ASN A 62 0.74 -12.62 7.20
CA ASN A 62 0.40 -14.04 7.06
C ASN A 62 -1.11 -14.30 6.90
N THR A 63 -1.93 -13.23 6.78
CA THR A 63 -3.36 -13.34 6.54
C THR A 63 -3.74 -12.66 5.23
N PRO A 64 -4.46 -13.32 4.29
CA PRO A 64 -4.90 -12.70 3.04
C PRO A 64 -5.82 -11.49 3.28
N LEU A 65 -5.70 -10.44 2.44
CA LEU A 65 -6.56 -9.26 2.54
C LEU A 65 -8.06 -9.62 2.48
N LEU A 66 -8.43 -10.58 1.65
CA LEU A 66 -9.82 -11.05 1.54
C LEU A 66 -10.37 -11.52 2.89
N VAL A 67 -9.59 -12.29 3.64
CA VAL A 67 -9.98 -12.79 4.98
C VAL A 67 -10.10 -11.64 5.97
N GLN A 68 -9.16 -10.71 5.95
CA GLN A 68 -9.19 -9.50 6.78
C GLN A 68 -10.45 -8.67 6.50
N LEU A 69 -10.78 -8.44 5.21
CA LEU A 69 -11.97 -7.71 4.80
C LEU A 69 -13.25 -8.41 5.23
N PHE A 70 -13.33 -9.72 5.10
CA PHE A 70 -14.50 -10.48 5.56
C PHE A 70 -14.68 -10.36 7.06
N PHE A 71 -13.60 -10.43 7.83
CA PHE A 71 -13.65 -10.24 9.27
C PHE A 71 -14.14 -8.83 9.64
N ILE A 72 -13.61 -7.79 8.99
CA ILE A 72 -14.00 -6.40 9.24
C ILE A 72 -15.46 -6.15 8.80
N TYR A 73 -15.83 -6.56 7.61
CA TYR A 73 -17.10 -6.22 7.00
C TYR A 73 -18.29 -7.05 7.55
N TYR A 74 -18.09 -8.36 7.76
CA TYR A 74 -19.12 -9.26 8.24
C TYR A 74 -19.01 -9.62 9.73
N GLY A 75 -17.79 -9.58 10.28
CA GLY A 75 -17.53 -9.96 11.67
C GLY A 75 -17.80 -8.84 12.67
N LEU A 76 -17.26 -7.63 12.43
CA LEU A 76 -17.42 -6.51 13.38
C LEU A 76 -18.88 -6.09 13.62
N PRO A 77 -19.80 -6.11 12.65
CA PRO A 77 -21.19 -5.80 12.90
C PRO A 77 -21.86 -6.73 13.92
N LYS A 78 -21.41 -7.99 14.04
CA LYS A 78 -21.94 -8.96 15.02
C LYS A 78 -21.61 -8.60 16.47
N ILE A 79 -20.57 -7.80 16.69
CA ILE A 79 -20.20 -7.26 18.00
C ILE A 79 -20.61 -5.79 18.18
N GLY A 80 -21.53 -5.29 17.32
CA GLY A 80 -22.11 -3.95 17.42
C GLY A 80 -21.35 -2.85 16.69
N ILE A 81 -20.20 -3.12 16.06
CA ILE A 81 -19.40 -2.13 15.33
C ILE A 81 -19.84 -2.13 13.87
N LYS A 82 -20.74 -1.22 13.51
CA LYS A 82 -21.23 -1.08 12.14
C LYS A 82 -20.47 0.03 11.41
N THR A 83 -19.88 -0.32 10.27
CA THR A 83 -19.21 0.61 9.37
C THR A 83 -19.69 0.41 7.93
N ASN A 84 -19.44 1.38 7.07
CA ASN A 84 -19.75 1.22 5.64
C ASN A 84 -18.62 0.44 4.92
N ALA A 85 -18.92 -0.07 3.72
CA ALA A 85 -17.97 -0.86 2.93
C ALA A 85 -16.69 -0.07 2.58
N GLU A 86 -16.79 1.25 2.33
CA GLU A 86 -15.63 2.08 2.01
C GLU A 86 -14.65 2.14 3.19
N ILE A 87 -15.14 2.36 4.42
CA ILE A 87 -14.31 2.37 5.63
C ILE A 87 -13.68 0.99 5.85
N CYS A 88 -14.46 -0.10 5.65
CA CYS A 88 -13.91 -1.45 5.76
C CYS A 88 -12.80 -1.71 4.75
N GLY A 89 -12.98 -1.28 3.48
CA GLY A 89 -11.96 -1.40 2.44
C GLY A 89 -10.69 -0.64 2.77
N ILE A 90 -10.81 0.64 3.19
CA ILE A 90 -9.68 1.47 3.60
C ILE A 90 -8.97 0.87 4.82
N ALA A 91 -9.72 0.44 5.83
CA ALA A 91 -9.15 -0.13 7.06
C ALA A 91 -8.41 -1.45 6.79
N GLY A 92 -8.99 -2.36 5.99
CA GLY A 92 -8.32 -3.61 5.62
C GLY A 92 -7.05 -3.37 4.81
N LEU A 93 -7.12 -2.47 3.82
CA LEU A 93 -5.94 -2.12 3.01
C LEU A 93 -4.86 -1.44 3.86
N ALA A 94 -5.24 -0.56 4.78
CA ALA A 94 -4.32 0.10 5.70
C ALA A 94 -3.70 -0.90 6.70
N PHE A 95 -4.48 -1.86 7.19
CA PHE A 95 -4.01 -2.90 8.09
C PHE A 95 -2.97 -3.80 7.40
N LEU A 96 -3.27 -4.30 6.20
CA LEU A 96 -2.33 -5.07 5.40
C LEU A 96 -1.11 -4.23 5.00
N GLY A 97 -1.36 -3.09 4.40
CA GLY A 97 -0.33 -2.20 3.86
C GLY A 97 0.64 -1.69 4.93
N GLY A 98 0.13 -1.38 6.13
CA GLY A 98 0.94 -0.92 7.25
C GLY A 98 2.04 -1.90 7.64
N SER A 99 1.75 -3.20 7.61
CA SER A 99 2.75 -4.25 7.90
C SER A 99 3.84 -4.33 6.82
N TYR A 100 3.47 -4.23 5.53
CA TYR A 100 4.43 -4.20 4.42
C TYR A 100 5.29 -2.93 4.43
N MET A 101 4.68 -1.77 4.72
CA MET A 101 5.42 -0.51 4.85
C MET A 101 6.36 -0.51 6.06
N ALA A 102 5.95 -1.12 7.18
CA ALA A 102 6.81 -1.28 8.36
C ALA A 102 8.09 -2.06 8.03
N GLU A 103 7.98 -3.16 7.30
CA GLU A 103 9.14 -3.94 6.87
C GLU A 103 10.02 -3.17 5.87
N ALA A 104 9.44 -2.42 4.94
CA ALA A 104 10.20 -1.59 4.01
C ALA A 104 11.02 -0.52 4.75
N PHE A 105 10.41 0.19 5.70
CA PHE A 105 11.12 1.18 6.53
C PHE A 105 12.17 0.52 7.42
N ARG A 106 11.82 -0.59 8.09
CA ARG A 106 12.75 -1.32 8.97
C ARG A 106 13.98 -1.80 8.20
N SER A 107 13.78 -2.42 7.05
CA SER A 107 14.87 -2.89 6.20
C SER A 107 15.82 -1.76 5.78
N GLY A 108 15.26 -0.58 5.44
CA GLY A 108 16.09 0.59 5.13
C GLY A 108 16.90 1.10 6.32
N LEU A 109 16.28 1.16 7.50
CA LEU A 109 16.98 1.60 8.71
C LEU A 109 18.08 0.62 9.16
N GLU A 110 17.81 -0.69 9.08
CA GLU A 110 18.75 -1.75 9.46
C GLU A 110 19.88 -1.95 8.44
N SER A 111 19.74 -1.47 7.22
CA SER A 111 20.80 -1.55 6.19
C SER A 111 21.90 -0.49 6.36
N ILE A 112 21.71 0.50 7.25
CA ILE A 112 22.74 1.49 7.53
C ILE A 112 23.80 0.90 8.45
N GLU A 113 25.05 0.92 8.00
CA GLU A 113 26.16 0.38 8.77
C GLU A 113 26.37 1.17 10.08
N PRO A 114 26.65 0.49 11.22
CA PRO A 114 26.88 1.14 12.52
C PRO A 114 27.97 2.22 12.48
N ILE A 115 28.96 2.07 11.61
CA ILE A 115 30.05 3.04 11.45
C ILE A 115 29.55 4.44 11.09
N GLN A 116 28.41 4.57 10.40
CA GLN A 116 27.80 5.86 10.08
C GLN A 116 27.37 6.60 11.35
N THR A 117 26.77 5.86 12.30
CA THR A 117 26.38 6.39 13.60
C THR A 117 27.60 6.75 14.45
N GLU A 118 28.59 5.87 14.50
CA GLU A 118 29.83 6.08 15.29
C GLU A 118 30.61 7.29 14.77
N SER A 119 30.75 7.42 13.45
CA SER A 119 31.42 8.57 12.83
C SER A 119 30.71 9.88 13.11
N ALA A 120 29.38 9.92 13.00
CA ALA A 120 28.58 11.11 13.28
C ALA A 120 28.71 11.55 14.73
N MET A 121 28.67 10.60 15.67
CA MET A 121 28.85 10.87 17.10
C MET A 121 30.30 11.35 17.41
N SER A 122 31.30 10.82 16.72
CA SER A 122 32.69 11.27 16.85
C SER A 122 32.91 12.71 16.38
N LEU A 123 32.04 13.19 15.47
CA LEU A 123 32.01 14.60 15.03
C LEU A 123 31.19 15.51 15.96
N GLY A 124 30.70 14.98 17.11
CA GLY A 124 29.96 15.74 18.11
C GLY A 124 28.43 15.83 17.83
N MET A 125 27.89 15.05 16.89
CA MET A 125 26.46 15.00 16.66
C MET A 125 25.76 14.22 17.79
N ASP A 126 24.62 14.75 18.24
CA ASP A 126 23.74 13.99 19.14
C ASP A 126 22.94 12.94 18.39
N HIS A 127 22.24 12.05 19.13
CA HIS A 127 21.44 10.97 18.53
C HIS A 127 20.34 11.47 17.58
N THR A 128 19.70 12.61 17.88
CA THR A 128 18.64 13.20 17.06
C THR A 128 19.22 13.78 15.77
N GLN A 129 20.33 14.47 15.87
CA GLN A 129 21.07 14.99 14.72
C GLN A 129 21.55 13.87 13.81
N THR A 130 22.17 12.83 14.39
CA THR A 130 22.62 11.64 13.66
C THR A 130 21.46 10.97 12.93
N MET A 131 20.33 10.75 13.61
CA MET A 131 19.15 10.17 12.99
C MET A 131 18.63 11.04 11.84
N ARG A 132 18.46 12.35 12.08
CA ARG A 132 17.82 13.25 11.12
C ARG A 132 18.69 13.55 9.90
N TYR A 133 19.99 13.71 10.08
CA TYR A 133 20.88 14.21 9.01
C TYR A 133 21.70 13.11 8.35
N ILE A 134 21.93 11.99 9.01
CA ILE A 134 22.78 10.90 8.49
C ILE A 134 21.95 9.65 8.19
N ILE A 135 21.24 9.10 9.20
CA ILE A 135 20.60 7.78 9.08
C ILE A 135 19.32 7.86 8.22
N LEU A 136 18.41 8.76 8.56
CA LEU A 136 17.09 8.82 7.92
C LEU A 136 17.16 9.10 6.39
N PRO A 137 17.98 10.05 5.89
CA PRO A 137 18.10 10.27 4.45
C PRO A 137 18.61 9.04 3.70
N GLN A 138 19.60 8.34 4.24
CA GLN A 138 20.16 7.12 3.67
C GLN A 138 19.12 5.98 3.70
N ALA A 139 18.51 5.73 4.88
CA ALA A 139 17.49 4.71 5.05
C ALA A 139 16.29 4.90 4.11
N MET A 140 15.84 6.15 3.93
CA MET A 140 14.77 6.48 2.99
C MET A 140 15.16 6.15 1.55
N SER A 141 16.36 6.50 1.12
CA SER A 141 16.85 6.19 -0.23
C SER A 141 16.87 4.68 -0.49
N ILE A 142 17.32 3.89 0.47
CA ILE A 142 17.36 2.43 0.39
C ILE A 142 15.95 1.80 0.41
N SER A 143 15.01 2.39 1.16
CA SER A 143 13.65 1.88 1.30
C SER A 143 12.77 2.13 0.07
N VAL A 144 13.09 3.12 -0.77
CA VAL A 144 12.22 3.58 -1.87
C VAL A 144 11.83 2.47 -2.85
N PRO A 145 12.72 1.58 -3.32
CA PRO A 145 12.31 0.50 -4.22
C PRO A 145 11.24 -0.42 -3.60
N ALA A 146 11.44 -0.83 -2.34
CA ALA A 146 10.47 -1.65 -1.61
C ALA A 146 9.15 -0.89 -1.38
N PHE A 147 9.25 0.41 -1.14
CA PHE A 147 8.10 1.29 -0.95
C PHE A 147 7.24 1.38 -2.21
N VAL A 148 7.86 1.64 -3.36
CA VAL A 148 7.19 1.69 -4.68
C VAL A 148 6.54 0.36 -5.01
N ALA A 149 7.25 -0.75 -4.80
CA ALA A 149 6.72 -2.09 -5.01
C ALA A 149 5.48 -2.35 -4.15
N ASN A 150 5.51 -1.96 -2.86
CA ASN A 150 4.37 -2.10 -1.95
C ASN A 150 3.18 -1.21 -2.34
N VAL A 151 3.40 0.03 -2.81
CA VAL A 151 2.33 0.89 -3.32
C VAL A 151 1.63 0.24 -4.52
N ILE A 152 2.39 -0.27 -5.48
CA ILE A 152 1.85 -0.97 -6.66
C ILE A 152 1.10 -2.25 -6.24
N PHE A 153 1.65 -3.01 -5.29
CA PHE A 153 1.01 -4.19 -4.73
C PHE A 153 -0.34 -3.83 -4.10
N LEU A 154 -0.40 -2.84 -3.22
CA LEU A 154 -1.62 -2.42 -2.54
C LEU A 154 -2.70 -1.88 -3.50
N LEU A 155 -2.30 -1.17 -4.56
CA LEU A 155 -3.23 -0.76 -5.61
C LEU A 155 -3.84 -1.96 -6.35
N LYS A 156 -3.09 -3.04 -6.58
CA LYS A 156 -3.62 -4.28 -7.15
C LYS A 156 -4.55 -5.01 -6.17
N GLU A 157 -4.22 -4.99 -4.88
CA GLU A 157 -5.05 -5.59 -3.83
C GLU A 157 -6.42 -4.94 -3.68
N THR A 158 -6.62 -3.70 -4.16
CA THR A 158 -7.96 -3.09 -4.20
C THR A 158 -8.99 -3.93 -4.98
N SER A 159 -8.56 -4.80 -5.91
CA SER A 159 -9.44 -5.72 -6.64
C SER A 159 -10.27 -6.64 -5.74
N VAL A 160 -9.77 -6.89 -4.53
CA VAL A 160 -10.45 -7.71 -3.51
C VAL A 160 -11.66 -6.98 -2.89
N PHE A 161 -11.77 -5.66 -3.03
CA PHE A 161 -12.90 -4.85 -2.54
C PHE A 161 -14.24 -5.30 -3.14
N SER A 162 -14.20 -5.87 -4.34
CA SER A 162 -15.38 -6.48 -4.97
C SER A 162 -16.07 -7.53 -4.10
N ALA A 163 -15.36 -8.15 -3.17
CA ALA A 163 -15.90 -9.18 -2.27
C ALA A 163 -16.75 -8.62 -1.10
N ILE A 164 -16.63 -7.32 -0.82
CA ILE A 164 -17.42 -6.60 0.20
C ILE A 164 -18.39 -5.58 -0.43
N SER A 165 -18.85 -5.87 -1.65
CA SER A 165 -19.84 -5.08 -2.39
C SER A 165 -19.44 -3.63 -2.72
N LEU A 166 -18.15 -3.33 -2.76
CA LEU A 166 -17.65 -2.07 -3.28
C LEU A 166 -17.68 -2.12 -4.81
N MET A 167 -18.26 -1.11 -5.44
CA MET A 167 -18.37 -0.99 -6.90
C MET A 167 -17.05 -0.51 -7.53
N ASP A 168 -15.97 -1.21 -7.22
CA ASP A 168 -14.64 -0.99 -7.79
C ASP A 168 -14.54 -1.53 -9.23
N LEU A 169 -13.36 -1.46 -9.83
CA LEU A 169 -13.12 -1.95 -11.20
C LEU A 169 -13.45 -3.44 -11.36
N MET A 170 -13.05 -4.27 -10.37
CA MET A 170 -13.29 -5.71 -10.44
C MET A 170 -14.77 -6.04 -10.25
N PHE A 171 -15.47 -5.37 -9.33
CA PHE A 171 -16.90 -5.52 -9.13
C PHE A 171 -17.67 -5.17 -10.40
N THR A 172 -17.37 -4.00 -11.00
CA THR A 172 -18.02 -3.52 -12.22
C THR A 172 -17.83 -4.51 -13.37
N ALA A 173 -16.63 -5.06 -13.55
CA ALA A 173 -16.37 -6.07 -14.56
C ALA A 173 -17.21 -7.34 -14.33
N LYS A 174 -17.18 -7.88 -13.11
CA LYS A 174 -17.93 -9.10 -12.73
C LYS A 174 -19.44 -8.92 -12.89
N ASP A 175 -19.96 -7.78 -12.47
CA ASP A 175 -21.39 -7.46 -12.55
C ASP A 175 -21.86 -7.40 -14.01
N LEU A 176 -21.16 -6.64 -14.87
CA LEU A 176 -21.47 -6.53 -16.28
C LEU A 176 -21.33 -7.88 -17.04
N ILE A 177 -20.33 -8.69 -16.69
CA ILE A 177 -20.20 -10.05 -17.25
C ILE A 177 -21.38 -10.91 -16.84
N GLY A 178 -21.79 -10.86 -15.57
CA GLY A 178 -22.92 -11.64 -15.06
C GLY A 178 -24.26 -11.24 -15.67
N LEU A 179 -24.46 -9.94 -15.91
CA LEU A 179 -25.75 -9.42 -16.46
C LEU A 179 -25.85 -9.55 -17.98
N TYR A 180 -24.75 -9.29 -18.70
CA TYR A 180 -24.83 -9.11 -20.18
C TYR A 180 -23.98 -10.11 -20.96
N TYR A 181 -23.24 -11.00 -20.31
CA TYR A 181 -22.39 -12.04 -20.93
C TYR A 181 -21.35 -11.50 -21.94
N LYS A 182 -20.96 -10.22 -21.79
CA LYS A 182 -19.95 -9.54 -22.64
C LYS A 182 -18.55 -9.65 -22.03
N THR A 183 -18.09 -10.87 -21.82
CA THR A 183 -16.85 -11.16 -21.08
C THR A 183 -15.63 -10.49 -21.70
N THR A 184 -15.45 -10.59 -23.02
CA THR A 184 -14.26 -10.08 -23.72
C THR A 184 -14.13 -8.56 -23.57
N GLU A 185 -15.24 -7.82 -23.79
CA GLU A 185 -15.28 -6.36 -23.71
C GLU A 185 -15.06 -5.88 -22.28
N CYS A 186 -15.69 -6.55 -21.31
CA CYS A 186 -15.55 -6.21 -19.91
C CYS A 186 -14.14 -6.47 -19.39
N LEU A 187 -13.53 -7.61 -19.72
CA LEU A 187 -12.12 -7.90 -19.32
C LEU A 187 -11.14 -6.97 -20.04
N PHE A 188 -11.38 -6.63 -21.29
CA PHE A 188 -10.55 -5.66 -21.99
C PHE A 188 -10.55 -4.30 -21.27
N LEU A 189 -11.73 -3.77 -20.94
CA LEU A 189 -11.85 -2.52 -20.17
C LEU A 189 -11.18 -2.63 -18.79
N LEU A 190 -11.37 -3.74 -18.09
CA LEU A 190 -10.74 -3.99 -16.79
C LEU A 190 -9.21 -3.87 -16.87
N VAL A 191 -8.59 -4.55 -17.84
CA VAL A 191 -7.14 -4.51 -18.06
C VAL A 191 -6.68 -3.11 -18.42
N VAL A 192 -7.37 -2.44 -19.35
CA VAL A 192 -7.04 -1.08 -19.76
C VAL A 192 -7.07 -0.11 -18.59
N PHE A 193 -8.12 -0.15 -17.75
CA PHE A 193 -8.22 0.75 -16.61
C PHE A 193 -7.21 0.45 -15.51
N TYR A 194 -6.88 -0.83 -15.23
CA TYR A 194 -5.78 -1.14 -14.32
C TYR A 194 -4.43 -0.66 -14.87
N LEU A 195 -4.17 -0.82 -16.15
CA LEU A 195 -2.96 -0.27 -16.78
C LEU A 195 -2.89 1.26 -16.68
N LEU A 196 -4.01 1.96 -16.93
CA LEU A 196 -4.09 3.41 -16.81
C LEU A 196 -3.80 3.91 -15.38
N ILE A 197 -4.12 3.13 -14.36
CA ILE A 197 -3.83 3.46 -12.96
C ILE A 197 -2.39 3.07 -12.60
N LEU A 198 -1.97 1.85 -12.92
CA LEU A 198 -0.73 1.27 -12.42
C LEU A 198 0.51 1.72 -13.20
N LEU A 199 0.41 1.92 -14.53
CA LEU A 199 1.55 2.36 -15.33
C LEU A 199 2.10 3.73 -14.91
N PRO A 200 1.28 4.79 -14.71
CA PRO A 200 1.78 6.05 -14.22
C PRO A 200 2.47 5.93 -12.85
N VAL A 201 1.88 5.13 -11.93
CA VAL A 201 2.46 4.90 -10.60
C VAL A 201 3.81 4.18 -10.72
N SER A 202 3.91 3.17 -11.58
CA SER A 202 5.15 2.43 -11.82
C SER A 202 6.24 3.31 -12.46
N LEU A 203 5.88 4.14 -13.43
CA LEU A 203 6.82 5.06 -14.08
C LEU A 203 7.32 6.14 -13.13
N LEU A 204 6.41 6.73 -12.33
CA LEU A 204 6.76 7.69 -11.29
C LEU A 204 7.65 7.05 -10.20
N GLY A 205 7.32 5.83 -9.80
CA GLY A 205 8.12 5.05 -8.87
C GLY A 205 9.54 4.84 -9.39
N SER A 206 9.69 4.33 -10.60
CA SER A 206 10.99 4.11 -11.23
C SER A 206 11.81 5.39 -11.43
N TRP A 207 11.12 6.50 -11.71
CA TRP A 207 11.77 7.82 -11.80
C TRP A 207 12.28 8.27 -10.41
N LEU A 208 11.46 8.10 -9.36
CA LEU A 208 11.81 8.43 -7.98
C LEU A 208 13.01 7.60 -7.49
N GLU A 209 12.99 6.29 -7.75
CA GLU A 209 14.08 5.37 -7.43
C GLU A 209 15.41 5.83 -8.03
N ARG A 210 15.39 6.15 -9.35
CA ARG A 210 16.60 6.65 -10.02
C ARG A 210 17.09 7.94 -9.39
N ARG A 211 16.20 8.91 -9.17
CA ARG A 211 16.56 10.22 -8.63
C ARG A 211 17.18 10.12 -7.23
N LEU A 212 16.62 9.26 -6.36
CA LEU A 212 17.13 9.10 -5.00
C LEU A 212 18.41 8.28 -4.94
N ARG A 213 18.59 7.31 -5.83
CA ARG A 213 19.85 6.56 -5.94
C ARG A 213 21.02 7.48 -6.34
N TYR A 214 20.81 8.45 -7.23
CA TYR A 214 21.83 9.43 -7.59
C TYR A 214 22.08 10.51 -6.54
N ALA A 215 21.11 10.81 -5.68
CA ALA A 215 21.25 11.79 -4.62
C ALA A 215 21.92 11.24 -3.33
N GLY A 216 21.93 9.93 -3.17
CA GLY A 216 22.51 9.25 -2.02
C GLY A 216 23.72 8.40 -2.43
N PHE A 217 24.91 8.99 -2.36
CA PHE A 217 26.22 8.35 -2.58
C PHE A 217 26.50 7.97 -4.04
N GLY A 218 27.39 8.79 -4.65
CA GLY A 218 27.99 8.48 -5.92
C GLY A 218 28.69 7.13 -5.88
N ALA A 219 28.21 6.21 -6.71
CA ALA A 219 28.96 5.10 -7.27
C ALA A 219 29.14 5.40 -8.72
#